data_d614dab2f2d0c4d8f4b60773b48d1753
#
_entry.id   d614dab2f2d0c4d8f4b60773b48d1753
#
_cell.length_a   1.000
_cell.length_b   1.000
_cell.length_c   1.000
_cell.angle_alpha   90.00
_cell.angle_beta   90.00
_cell.angle_gamma   90.00
#
_symmetry.space_group_name_H-M   'P 1'
#
loop_
_entity.id
_entity.type
_entity.pdbx_description
1 polymer ?
#
loop_
_entity_poly.entity_id
_entity_poly.type
_entity_poly.pdbx_seq_one_letter_code
_entity_poly.pdbx_strand_id
1 'polypeptide(L)'
;MIRKYREADIDQILDIWLSASIKAHAFVEAEFWASKVNEMRDVYIPASETFVFESDNQVAGFYSLYGNTLAAIFVSPKLQGEGVGSAMLDDAKSRRECLQLTVYQENTPSINFYKKQGFISLGEQVDERTGHPELVMEYYC
;
A
#
# COMPACT_ATOMS: atom_id res chain seq x y z
N MET A 1 -6.50 -15.53 -3.06
CA MET A 1 -6.72 -15.28 -4.50
C MET A 1 -6.74 -13.79 -4.78
N ILE A 2 -6.00 -13.37 -5.78
CA ILE A 2 -5.94 -11.95 -6.15
C ILE A 2 -6.86 -11.70 -7.33
N ARG A 3 -7.70 -10.67 -7.22
CA ARG A 3 -8.65 -10.29 -8.26
C ARG A 3 -8.81 -8.78 -8.32
N LYS A 4 -9.41 -8.28 -9.40
CA LYS A 4 -9.73 -6.86 -9.51
C LYS A 4 -10.68 -6.42 -8.42
N TYR A 5 -10.50 -5.18 -7.97
CA TYR A 5 -11.40 -4.49 -7.06
C TYR A 5 -12.81 -4.36 -7.66
N ARG A 6 -13.81 -4.49 -6.80
CA ARG A 6 -15.22 -4.22 -7.10
C ARG A 6 -15.76 -3.21 -6.09
N GLU A 7 -16.79 -2.45 -6.47
CA GLU A 7 -17.37 -1.45 -5.56
C GLU A 7 -17.81 -2.05 -4.22
N ALA A 8 -18.26 -3.28 -4.21
CA ALA A 8 -18.64 -3.97 -2.99
C ALA A 8 -17.48 -4.17 -2.00
N ASP A 9 -16.23 -4.04 -2.45
CA ASP A 9 -15.04 -4.19 -1.61
C ASP A 9 -14.66 -2.90 -0.89
N ILE A 10 -15.26 -1.76 -1.25
CA ILE A 10 -14.74 -0.45 -0.83
C ILE A 10 -14.66 -0.29 0.69
N ASP A 11 -15.68 -0.72 1.41
CA ASP A 11 -15.69 -0.56 2.87
C ASP A 11 -14.58 -1.38 3.53
N GLN A 12 -14.33 -2.60 3.06
CA GLN A 12 -13.24 -3.43 3.58
C GLN A 12 -11.87 -2.84 3.23
N ILE A 13 -11.72 -2.30 2.01
CA ILE A 13 -10.47 -1.65 1.59
C ILE A 13 -10.17 -0.44 2.47
N LEU A 14 -11.15 0.42 2.69
CA LEU A 14 -10.96 1.62 3.52
C LEU A 14 -10.64 1.26 4.97
N ASP A 15 -11.28 0.23 5.49
CA ASP A 15 -11.04 -0.26 6.84
C ASP A 15 -9.59 -0.77 6.99
N ILE A 16 -9.13 -1.55 6.03
CA ILE A 16 -7.75 -2.05 6.00
C ILE A 16 -6.77 -0.89 5.88
N TRP A 17 -7.02 0.04 4.94
CA TRP A 17 -6.15 1.20 4.75
C TRP A 17 -6.00 2.01 6.01
N LEU A 18 -7.11 2.32 6.68
CA LEU A 18 -7.11 3.13 7.90
C LEU A 18 -6.40 2.40 9.04
N SER A 19 -6.79 1.16 9.30
CA SER A 19 -6.22 0.36 10.40
C SER A 19 -4.72 0.12 10.22
N ALA A 20 -4.30 -0.24 9.00
CA ALA A 20 -2.90 -0.50 8.71
C ALA A 20 -2.07 0.78 8.73
N SER A 21 -2.62 1.90 8.24
CA SER A 21 -1.92 3.20 8.27
C SER A 21 -1.69 3.67 9.69
N ILE A 22 -2.69 3.56 10.56
CA ILE A 22 -2.56 3.94 11.97
C ILE A 22 -1.50 3.08 12.66
N LYS A 23 -1.50 1.78 12.39
CA LYS A 23 -0.55 0.84 12.99
C LYS A 23 0.88 1.08 12.49
N ALA A 24 1.06 1.20 11.18
CA ALA A 24 2.39 1.30 10.56
C ALA A 24 3.01 2.68 10.72
N HIS A 25 2.20 3.71 10.86
CA HIS A 25 2.63 5.10 10.87
C HIS A 25 2.25 5.79 12.19
N ALA A 26 2.64 5.19 13.30
CA ALA A 26 2.33 5.70 14.64
C ALA A 26 2.93 7.09 14.90
N PHE A 27 3.93 7.50 14.11
CA PHE A 27 4.52 8.85 14.15
C PHE A 27 3.62 9.93 13.55
N VAL A 28 2.50 9.55 12.92
CA VAL A 28 1.46 10.45 12.41
C VAL A 28 0.20 10.20 13.21
N GLU A 29 -0.50 11.26 13.59
CA GLU A 29 -1.72 11.14 14.37
C GLU A 29 -2.79 10.34 13.63
N ALA A 30 -3.50 9.45 14.36
CA ALA A 30 -4.57 8.64 13.81
C ALA A 30 -5.65 9.48 13.11
N GLU A 31 -5.95 10.67 13.66
CA GLU A 31 -6.94 11.59 13.11
C GLU A 31 -6.60 12.06 11.71
N PHE A 32 -5.31 12.17 11.38
CA PHE A 32 -4.89 12.53 10.03
C PHE A 32 -5.38 11.48 9.03
N TRP A 33 -5.14 10.20 9.34
CA TRP A 33 -5.56 9.11 8.44
C TRP A 33 -7.07 9.04 8.33
N ALA A 34 -7.77 9.17 9.45
CA ALA A 34 -9.23 9.18 9.46
C ALA A 34 -9.80 10.30 8.59
N SER A 35 -9.16 11.48 8.59
CA SER A 35 -9.59 12.62 7.78
C SER A 35 -9.42 12.40 6.28
N LYS A 36 -8.63 11.41 5.86
CA LYS A 36 -8.33 11.13 4.44
C LYS A 36 -9.15 9.99 3.85
N VAL A 37 -10.00 9.34 4.65
CA VAL A 37 -10.81 8.19 4.18
C VAL A 37 -11.68 8.57 2.98
N ASN A 38 -12.31 9.74 3.00
CA ASN A 38 -13.16 10.17 1.90
C ASN A 38 -12.38 10.39 0.61
N GLU A 39 -11.18 10.95 0.69
CA GLU A 39 -10.31 11.12 -0.49
C GLU A 39 -9.87 9.77 -1.06
N MET A 40 -9.55 8.81 -0.20
CA MET A 40 -9.22 7.45 -0.65
C MET A 40 -10.38 6.85 -1.44
N ARG A 41 -11.58 6.94 -0.90
CA ARG A 41 -12.78 6.38 -1.55
C ARG A 41 -13.13 7.07 -2.85
N ASP A 42 -13.08 8.40 -2.87
CA ASP A 42 -13.65 9.19 -3.95
C ASP A 42 -12.63 9.59 -5.03
N VAL A 43 -11.34 9.63 -4.69
CA VAL A 43 -10.29 10.11 -5.59
C VAL A 43 -9.25 9.03 -5.89
N TYR A 44 -8.56 8.52 -4.88
CA TYR A 44 -7.38 7.68 -5.11
C TYR A 44 -7.73 6.28 -5.61
N ILE A 45 -8.69 5.62 -4.99
CA ILE A 45 -9.10 4.27 -5.42
C ILE A 45 -9.68 4.30 -6.84
N PRO A 46 -10.62 5.22 -7.18
CA PRO A 46 -11.15 5.27 -8.54
C PRO A 46 -10.10 5.64 -9.61
N ALA A 47 -9.09 6.44 -9.26
CA ALA A 47 -8.05 6.85 -10.21
C ALA A 47 -7.00 5.79 -10.46
N SER A 48 -6.95 4.73 -9.66
CA SER A 48 -5.92 3.69 -9.70
C SER A 48 -6.48 2.37 -10.21
N GLU A 49 -5.57 1.47 -10.65
CA GLU A 49 -5.92 0.07 -10.83
C GLU A 49 -5.75 -0.64 -9.49
N THR A 50 -6.84 -1.06 -8.88
CA THR A 50 -6.82 -1.67 -7.56
C THR A 50 -7.17 -3.15 -7.62
N PHE A 51 -6.41 -3.95 -6.90
CA PHE A 51 -6.56 -5.39 -6.78
C PHE A 51 -6.68 -5.78 -5.33
N VAL A 52 -7.46 -6.80 -5.05
CA VAL A 52 -7.66 -7.30 -3.68
C VAL A 52 -7.18 -8.74 -3.56
N PHE A 53 -6.67 -9.06 -2.38
CA PHE A 53 -6.40 -10.44 -1.99
C PHE A 53 -7.61 -10.93 -1.19
N GLU A 54 -8.35 -11.86 -1.76
CA GLU A 54 -9.54 -12.44 -1.12
C GLU A 54 -9.21 -13.78 -0.48
N SER A 55 -9.60 -13.93 0.76
CA SER A 55 -9.45 -15.17 1.51
C SER A 55 -10.69 -15.37 2.38
N ASP A 56 -11.28 -16.57 2.32
CA ASP A 56 -12.49 -16.89 3.09
C ASP A 56 -13.64 -15.89 2.89
N ASN A 57 -13.84 -15.47 1.65
CA ASN A 57 -14.87 -14.50 1.24
C ASN A 57 -14.68 -13.09 1.85
N GLN A 58 -13.47 -12.78 2.33
CA GLN A 58 -13.14 -11.48 2.87
C GLN A 58 -11.90 -10.91 2.19
N VAL A 59 -11.81 -9.58 2.16
CA VAL A 59 -10.63 -8.90 1.67
C VAL A 59 -9.56 -8.94 2.76
N ALA A 60 -8.44 -9.61 2.47
CA ALA A 60 -7.31 -9.71 3.39
C ALA A 60 -6.28 -8.59 3.18
N GLY A 61 -6.26 -8.02 1.99
CA GLY A 61 -5.36 -6.94 1.63
C GLY A 61 -5.71 -6.39 0.26
N PHE A 62 -5.06 -5.29 -0.10
CA PHE A 62 -5.22 -4.69 -1.43
C PHE A 62 -3.96 -3.98 -1.86
N TYR A 63 -3.80 -3.77 -3.16
CA TYR A 63 -2.79 -2.88 -3.68
C TYR A 63 -3.34 -2.10 -4.88
N SER A 64 -2.76 -0.93 -5.12
CA SER A 64 -3.18 -0.03 -6.19
C SER A 64 -1.99 0.37 -7.04
N LEU A 65 -2.17 0.35 -8.35
CA LEU A 65 -1.19 0.80 -9.33
C LEU A 65 -1.69 2.07 -10.01
N TYR A 66 -0.80 3.05 -10.11
CA TYR A 66 -1.03 4.26 -10.90
C TYR A 66 0.16 4.40 -11.86
N GLY A 67 -0.05 4.05 -13.12
CA GLY A 67 1.08 3.91 -14.04
C GLY A 67 2.04 2.83 -13.52
N ASN A 68 3.33 3.17 -13.42
CA ASN A 68 4.35 2.30 -12.85
C ASN A 68 4.56 2.51 -11.35
N THR A 69 3.71 3.31 -10.73
CA THR A 69 3.78 3.56 -9.29
C THR A 69 2.92 2.56 -8.53
N LEU A 70 3.54 1.88 -7.56
CA LEU A 70 2.79 1.13 -6.56
C LEU A 70 2.30 2.15 -5.53
N ALA A 71 1.09 2.65 -5.75
CA ALA A 71 0.54 3.77 -4.97
C ALA A 71 0.11 3.34 -3.57
N ALA A 72 -0.26 2.07 -3.39
CA ALA A 72 -0.66 1.52 -2.11
C ALA A 72 -0.47 0.02 -2.10
N ILE A 73 -0.07 -0.52 -0.95
CA ILE A 73 -0.10 -1.97 -0.67
C ILE A 73 -0.32 -2.12 0.84
N PHE A 74 -1.42 -2.73 1.21
CA PHE A 74 -1.82 -2.85 2.61
C PHE A 74 -2.40 -4.23 2.89
N VAL A 75 -2.05 -4.78 4.04
CA VAL A 75 -2.58 -6.05 4.54
C VAL A 75 -3.34 -5.78 5.81
N SER A 76 -4.50 -6.43 5.99
CA SER A 76 -5.25 -6.35 7.23
C SER A 76 -4.31 -6.65 8.41
N PRO A 77 -4.29 -5.80 9.46
CA PRO A 77 -3.42 -6.03 10.61
C PRO A 77 -3.56 -7.42 11.24
N LYS A 78 -4.72 -8.03 11.13
CA LYS A 78 -5.00 -9.38 11.67
C LYS A 78 -4.32 -10.49 10.87
N LEU A 79 -3.93 -10.19 9.61
CA LEU A 79 -3.41 -11.19 8.67
C LEU A 79 -1.98 -10.90 8.24
N GLN A 80 -1.32 -9.93 8.85
CA GLN A 80 0.08 -9.64 8.59
C GLN A 80 0.96 -10.82 9.04
N GLY A 81 2.05 -11.05 8.28
CA GLY A 81 2.94 -12.17 8.56
C GLY A 81 2.54 -13.50 7.93
N GLU A 82 1.44 -13.53 7.16
CA GLU A 82 0.95 -14.76 6.51
C GLU A 82 1.25 -14.82 5.00
N GLY A 83 2.10 -13.93 4.51
CA GLY A 83 2.52 -13.95 3.10
C GLY A 83 1.60 -13.22 2.14
N VAL A 84 0.55 -12.55 2.61
CA VAL A 84 -0.38 -11.80 1.76
C VAL A 84 0.32 -10.67 1.03
N GLY A 85 1.16 -9.90 1.73
CA GLY A 85 1.93 -8.81 1.14
C GLY A 85 2.86 -9.28 0.04
N SER A 86 3.60 -10.38 0.27
CA SER A 86 4.50 -10.96 -0.73
C SER A 86 3.74 -11.44 -1.95
N ALA A 87 2.59 -12.08 -1.77
CA ALA A 87 1.75 -12.56 -2.88
C ALA A 87 1.24 -11.39 -3.72
N MET A 88 0.79 -10.31 -3.08
CA MET A 88 0.32 -9.12 -3.78
C MET A 88 1.46 -8.43 -4.53
N LEU A 89 2.64 -8.33 -3.93
CA LEU A 89 3.78 -7.71 -4.59
C LEU A 89 4.24 -8.52 -5.80
N ASP A 90 4.25 -9.84 -5.70
CA ASP A 90 4.54 -10.72 -6.85
C ASP A 90 3.52 -10.51 -7.97
N ASP A 91 2.25 -10.36 -7.64
CA ASP A 91 1.20 -10.07 -8.62
C ASP A 91 1.44 -8.71 -9.29
N ALA A 92 1.79 -7.68 -8.53
CA ALA A 92 2.12 -6.36 -9.08
C ALA A 92 3.32 -6.43 -10.03
N LYS A 93 4.36 -7.17 -9.66
CA LYS A 93 5.53 -7.39 -10.52
C LYS A 93 5.17 -8.10 -11.83
N SER A 94 4.17 -8.97 -11.81
CA SER A 94 3.71 -9.65 -13.03
C SER A 94 2.97 -8.70 -13.98
N ARG A 95 2.47 -7.58 -13.49
CA ARG A 95 1.68 -6.61 -14.26
C ARG A 95 2.50 -5.43 -14.77
N ARG A 96 3.68 -5.18 -14.22
CA ARG A 96 4.56 -4.07 -14.61
C ARG A 96 6.00 -4.54 -14.62
N GLU A 97 6.75 -4.13 -15.64
CA GLU A 97 8.20 -4.41 -15.71
C GLU A 97 8.96 -3.58 -14.67
N CYS A 98 8.47 -2.39 -14.39
CA CYS A 98 9.09 -1.43 -13.50
C CYS A 98 8.06 -0.98 -12.49
N LEU A 99 8.45 -0.92 -11.21
CA LEU A 99 7.62 -0.38 -10.14
C LEU A 99 8.39 0.65 -9.34
N GLN A 100 7.74 1.76 -9.03
CA GLN A 100 8.26 2.78 -8.11
C GLN A 100 7.29 2.94 -6.95
N LEU A 101 7.83 3.28 -5.78
CA LEU A 101 7.02 3.56 -4.60
C LEU A 101 7.71 4.58 -3.71
N THR A 102 6.94 5.15 -2.79
CA THR A 102 7.46 5.93 -1.67
C THR A 102 7.09 5.23 -0.37
N VAL A 103 7.97 5.32 0.62
CA VAL A 103 7.75 4.72 1.94
C VAL A 103 8.38 5.63 2.99
N TYR A 104 7.67 5.87 4.09
CA TYR A 104 8.21 6.69 5.17
C TYR A 104 9.49 6.06 5.74
N GLN A 105 10.50 6.89 5.98
CA GLN A 105 11.78 6.41 6.55
C GLN A 105 11.60 5.78 7.92
N GLU A 106 10.62 6.23 8.69
CA GLU A 106 10.32 5.69 10.00
C GLU A 106 9.63 4.32 9.95
N ASN A 107 9.12 3.93 8.77
CA ASN A 107 8.48 2.63 8.58
C ASN A 107 9.53 1.57 8.19
N THR A 108 10.40 1.23 9.13
CA THR A 108 11.49 0.28 8.94
C THR A 108 11.03 -1.10 8.48
N PRO A 109 9.96 -1.69 9.03
CA PRO A 109 9.50 -3.01 8.57
C PRO A 109 9.15 -3.03 7.08
N SER A 110 8.47 -2.00 6.59
CA SER A 110 8.12 -1.92 5.16
C SER A 110 9.34 -1.72 4.27
N ILE A 111 10.29 -0.87 4.70
CA ILE A 111 11.55 -0.69 3.95
C ILE A 111 12.28 -2.02 3.81
N ASN A 112 12.41 -2.77 4.89
CA ASN A 112 13.07 -4.08 4.88
C ASN A 112 12.32 -5.08 3.99
N PHE A 113 10.99 -5.05 4.03
CA PHE A 113 10.16 -5.87 3.16
C PHE A 113 10.45 -5.58 1.68
N TYR A 114 10.44 -4.30 1.29
CA TYR A 114 10.71 -3.93 -0.11
C TYR A 114 12.13 -4.28 -0.54
N LYS A 115 13.13 -4.08 0.33
CA LYS A 115 14.52 -4.47 0.03
C LYS A 115 14.64 -5.98 -0.22
N LYS A 116 13.98 -6.80 0.58
CA LYS A 116 13.97 -8.25 0.38
C LYS A 116 13.29 -8.65 -0.93
N GLN A 117 12.34 -7.85 -1.40
CA GLN A 117 11.64 -8.08 -2.63
C GLN A 117 12.39 -7.55 -3.86
N GLY A 118 13.58 -7.00 -3.69
CA GLY A 118 14.43 -6.54 -4.78
C GLY A 118 14.33 -5.06 -5.11
N PHE A 119 13.66 -4.28 -4.28
CA PHE A 119 13.61 -2.83 -4.46
C PHE A 119 14.89 -2.18 -3.96
N ILE A 120 15.33 -1.13 -4.65
CA ILE A 120 16.49 -0.34 -4.27
C ILE A 120 16.04 1.09 -3.95
N SER A 121 16.77 1.75 -3.05
CA SER A 121 16.51 3.15 -2.72
C SER A 121 17.15 4.05 -3.76
N LEU A 122 16.38 5.00 -4.30
CA LEU A 122 16.85 6.01 -5.24
C LEU A 122 17.19 7.32 -4.58
N GLY A 123 16.54 7.66 -3.47
CA GLY A 123 16.72 8.94 -2.82
C GLY A 123 15.69 9.19 -1.74
N GLU A 124 15.72 10.40 -1.23
CA GLU A 124 14.87 10.84 -0.12
C GLU A 124 14.06 12.06 -0.53
N GLN A 125 12.88 12.19 0.05
CA GLN A 125 12.03 13.37 -0.11
C GLN A 125 11.20 13.53 1.17
N VAL A 126 10.43 14.62 1.24
CA VAL A 126 9.53 14.87 2.37
C VAL A 126 8.09 14.76 1.87
N ASP A 127 7.25 14.01 2.57
CA ASP A 127 5.82 14.00 2.32
C ASP A 127 5.24 15.34 2.82
N GLU A 128 4.82 16.18 1.90
CA GLU A 128 4.32 17.53 2.22
C GLU A 128 3.08 17.51 3.10
N ARG A 129 2.30 16.43 3.05
CA ARG A 129 1.06 16.30 3.83
C ARG A 129 1.32 16.06 5.30
N THR A 130 2.36 15.30 5.63
CA THR A 130 2.69 14.92 7.01
C THR A 130 3.95 15.60 7.53
N GLY A 131 4.82 16.10 6.65
CA GLY A 131 6.12 16.66 7.01
C GLY A 131 7.17 15.61 7.33
N HIS A 132 6.86 14.32 7.18
CA HIS A 132 7.79 13.24 7.48
C HIS A 132 8.62 12.83 6.26
N PRO A 133 9.90 12.46 6.47
CA PRO A 133 10.76 12.03 5.37
C PRO A 133 10.35 10.66 4.85
N GLU A 134 10.47 10.48 3.54
CA GLU A 134 10.22 9.21 2.88
C GLU A 134 11.33 8.85 1.91
N LEU A 135 11.48 7.56 1.64
CA LEU A 135 12.37 7.03 0.62
C LEU A 135 11.59 6.82 -0.67
N VAL A 136 12.26 7.10 -1.80
CA VAL A 136 11.79 6.68 -3.11
C VAL A 136 12.52 5.39 -3.45
N MET A 137 11.79 4.35 -3.79
CA MET A 137 12.35 3.04 -4.12
C MET A 137 11.85 2.57 -5.48
N GLU A 138 12.65 1.74 -6.15
CA GLU A 138 12.23 1.17 -7.43
C GLU A 138 12.68 -0.28 -7.61
N TYR A 139 11.96 -0.97 -8.49
CA TYR A 139 12.22 -2.35 -8.89
C TYR A 139 12.28 -2.41 -10.42
N TYR A 140 13.45 -2.73 -10.97
CA TYR A 140 13.72 -2.90 -12.42
C TYR A 140 13.41 -1.67 -13.31
N CYS A 141 13.60 -0.50 -12.83
CA CYS A 141 13.45 0.70 -13.68
C CYS A 141 14.76 1.12 -14.38
#